data_63e32446beaf610100bdef07d28d11af
#
_entry.id   63e32446beaf610100bdef07d28d11af
#
_cell.length_a   1.000
_cell.length_b   1.000
_cell.length_c   1.000
_cell.angle_alpha   90.00
_cell.angle_beta   90.00
_cell.angle_gamma   90.00
#
_symmetry.space_group_name_H-M   'P 1'
#
loop_
_entity.id
_entity.type
_entity.pdbx_description
1 polymer ?
#
loop_
_entity_poly.entity_id
_entity_poly.type
_entity_poly.pdbx_seq_one_letter_code
_entity_poly.pdbx_strand_id
1 'polypeptide(L)'
;SDVPDFRDPKVFWNDDLNQWNLILASGQQMNIYSSKNLKDWKYESCFGEEYGNHGGVWECPDLLKIGDKWVLICNINPGGPFGGSATQYFVGTFDGHKFTCESKPEVTKWMDYGKDHYATVSFSNAPNGRIVVLPWMSNWQYANQVPTQQFRSANGLPRDVSLYNYNGEEYVSVKPSPEVLNAFEQKASGRFQTASYLEVTNIKSNASIVLSNDKDEYVTMVYDGKNGTFSMDRTQSGLTEFHNDFKSKTIAPTNGTTKGMQIFVDRCSIEAFDIDGKVAMSNLVFPSKPYDKIVAKGCKVKIHALKDE
;
A
#
# COMPACT_ATOMS: atom_id res chain seq x y z
N SER A 1 -18.24 17.42 -18.33
CA SER A 1 -18.94 16.82 -17.19
C SER A 1 -19.30 17.92 -16.19
N ASP A 2 -20.48 17.85 -15.59
CA ASP A 2 -20.89 18.76 -14.51
C ASP A 2 -20.41 18.27 -13.14
N VAL A 3 -19.67 17.15 -13.09
CA VAL A 3 -19.05 16.59 -11.88
C VAL A 3 -17.72 17.31 -11.64
N PRO A 4 -17.55 18.03 -10.49
CA PRO A 4 -16.31 18.77 -10.20
C PRO A 4 -15.05 17.88 -10.15
N ASP A 5 -15.18 16.67 -9.61
CA ASP A 5 -14.10 15.71 -9.42
C ASP A 5 -14.07 14.66 -10.54
N PHE A 6 -14.04 15.12 -11.79
CA PHE A 6 -13.97 14.30 -12.99
C PHE A 6 -12.55 14.34 -13.55
N ARG A 7 -11.71 13.34 -13.22
CA ARG A 7 -10.26 13.35 -13.50
C ARG A 7 -9.61 11.97 -13.42
N ASP A 8 -8.31 11.94 -13.63
CA ASP A 8 -7.40 10.82 -13.46
C ASP A 8 -7.70 9.63 -14.40
N PRO A 9 -7.63 9.80 -15.72
CA PRO A 9 -7.86 8.70 -16.64
C PRO A 9 -6.71 7.69 -16.62
N LYS A 10 -7.05 6.41 -16.59
CA LYS A 10 -6.12 5.30 -16.86
C LYS A 10 -6.59 4.56 -18.09
N VAL A 11 -5.75 4.51 -19.12
CA VAL A 11 -6.01 3.84 -20.38
C VAL A 11 -5.20 2.54 -20.45
N PHE A 12 -5.82 1.47 -20.91
CA PHE A 12 -5.16 0.18 -21.12
C PHE A 12 -5.73 -0.54 -22.34
N TRP A 13 -4.91 -1.41 -22.91
CA TRP A 13 -5.31 -2.29 -23.98
C TRP A 13 -6.00 -3.54 -23.43
N ASN A 14 -7.14 -3.88 -23.99
CA ASN A 14 -7.89 -5.10 -23.67
C ASN A 14 -7.72 -6.10 -24.80
N ASP A 15 -6.86 -7.10 -24.57
CA ASP A 15 -6.55 -8.14 -25.55
C ASP A 15 -7.77 -9.01 -25.88
N ASP A 16 -8.61 -9.30 -24.90
CA ASP A 16 -9.77 -10.18 -25.07
C ASP A 16 -10.78 -9.60 -26.10
N LEU A 17 -10.89 -8.28 -26.17
CA LEU A 17 -11.83 -7.58 -27.05
C LEU A 17 -11.15 -6.78 -28.19
N ASN A 18 -9.84 -6.82 -28.26
CA ASN A 18 -9.06 -6.05 -29.23
C ASN A 18 -9.51 -4.57 -29.28
N GLN A 19 -9.50 -3.92 -28.11
CA GLN A 19 -9.89 -2.53 -27.91
C GLN A 19 -9.16 -1.85 -26.76
N TRP A 20 -9.18 -0.54 -26.76
CA TRP A 20 -8.77 0.26 -25.62
C TRP A 20 -9.93 0.39 -24.63
N ASN A 21 -9.62 0.28 -23.36
CA ASN A 21 -10.50 0.69 -22.28
C ASN A 21 -9.88 1.86 -21.52
N LEU A 22 -10.73 2.66 -20.90
CA LEU A 22 -10.36 3.77 -20.04
C LEU A 22 -11.24 3.73 -18.80
N ILE A 23 -10.62 3.83 -17.64
CA ILE A 23 -11.30 4.05 -16.37
C ILE A 23 -10.97 5.46 -15.88
N LEU A 24 -11.97 6.17 -15.36
CA LEU A 24 -11.89 7.58 -15.00
C LEU A 24 -12.67 7.83 -13.71
N ALA A 25 -12.07 8.55 -12.76
CA ALA A 25 -12.73 8.97 -11.54
C ALA A 25 -13.80 10.05 -11.81
N SER A 26 -14.96 9.87 -11.22
CA SER A 26 -16.11 10.76 -11.34
C SER A 26 -16.83 10.93 -10.00
N GLY A 27 -16.27 11.77 -9.13
CA GLY A 27 -16.78 11.98 -7.77
C GLY A 27 -16.52 10.77 -6.88
N GLN A 28 -17.54 9.99 -6.59
CA GLN A 28 -17.46 8.77 -5.77
C GLN A 28 -17.79 7.50 -6.56
N GLN A 29 -17.50 7.51 -7.84
CA GLN A 29 -17.63 6.36 -8.73
C GLN A 29 -16.54 6.38 -9.79
N MET A 30 -16.36 5.26 -10.47
CA MET A 30 -15.46 5.12 -11.62
C MET A 30 -16.26 4.92 -12.88
N ASN A 31 -16.03 5.77 -13.89
CA ASN A 31 -16.63 5.62 -15.22
C ASN A 31 -15.72 4.78 -16.12
N ILE A 32 -16.33 3.93 -16.92
CA ILE A 32 -15.63 3.04 -17.85
C ILE A 32 -16.02 3.40 -19.28
N TYR A 33 -15.01 3.47 -20.14
CA TYR A 33 -15.15 3.79 -21.56
C TYR A 33 -14.41 2.77 -22.40
N SER A 34 -14.79 2.66 -23.66
CA SER A 34 -14.09 1.88 -24.69
C SER A 34 -13.79 2.72 -25.93
N SER A 35 -12.73 2.33 -26.68
CA SER A 35 -12.35 2.94 -27.93
C SER A 35 -11.62 1.97 -28.83
N LYS A 36 -11.79 2.09 -30.15
CA LYS A 36 -11.01 1.34 -31.15
C LYS A 36 -9.79 2.12 -31.65
N ASN A 37 -9.70 3.44 -31.39
CA ASN A 37 -8.72 4.31 -32.03
C ASN A 37 -8.11 5.38 -31.10
N LEU A 38 -8.41 5.35 -29.78
CA LEU A 38 -7.98 6.34 -28.75
C LEU A 38 -8.51 7.77 -29.00
N LYS A 39 -9.41 7.98 -29.95
CA LYS A 39 -9.99 9.28 -30.28
C LYS A 39 -11.47 9.32 -29.96
N ASP A 40 -12.18 8.30 -30.39
CA ASP A 40 -13.62 8.19 -30.22
C ASP A 40 -13.90 7.26 -29.05
N TRP A 41 -14.35 7.83 -27.95
CA TRP A 41 -14.62 7.13 -26.71
C TRP A 41 -16.12 6.95 -26.51
N LYS A 42 -16.51 5.70 -26.24
CA LYS A 42 -17.88 5.34 -25.89
C LYS A 42 -17.95 5.11 -24.38
N TYR A 43 -18.89 5.77 -23.71
CA TYR A 43 -19.23 5.45 -22.34
C TYR A 43 -19.88 4.07 -22.27
N GLU A 44 -19.42 3.22 -21.38
CA GLU A 44 -19.93 1.86 -21.21
C GLU A 44 -20.72 1.69 -19.92
N SER A 45 -20.15 2.06 -18.77
CA SER A 45 -20.77 1.88 -17.47
C SER A 45 -20.08 2.71 -16.38
N CYS A 46 -20.64 2.68 -15.18
CA CYS A 46 -19.96 3.13 -13.96
C CYS A 46 -19.93 2.01 -12.91
N PHE A 47 -19.04 2.17 -11.95
CA PHE A 47 -18.92 1.31 -10.78
C PHE A 47 -18.69 2.16 -9.53
N GLY A 48 -19.27 1.75 -8.40
CA GLY A 48 -18.90 2.24 -7.08
C GLY A 48 -20.04 2.75 -6.23
N GLU A 49 -21.19 3.12 -6.79
CA GLU A 49 -22.29 3.77 -6.05
C GLU A 49 -22.69 3.05 -4.76
N GLU A 50 -22.70 1.71 -4.78
CA GLU A 50 -23.10 0.86 -3.65
C GLU A 50 -21.93 0.17 -2.93
N TYR A 51 -20.68 0.32 -3.42
CA TYR A 51 -19.54 -0.48 -2.99
C TYR A 51 -18.46 0.34 -2.28
N GLY A 52 -17.88 -0.25 -1.25
CA GLY A 52 -16.69 0.27 -0.59
C GLY A 52 -16.92 1.48 0.29
N ASN A 53 -15.86 2.24 0.51
CA ASN A 53 -15.89 3.42 1.38
C ASN A 53 -16.20 4.69 0.55
N HIS A 54 -17.10 5.51 1.07
CA HIS A 54 -17.56 6.77 0.48
C HIS A 54 -17.28 7.98 1.37
N GLY A 55 -16.31 7.90 2.27
CA GLY A 55 -15.92 8.99 3.18
C GLY A 55 -15.21 10.16 2.51
N GLY A 56 -14.93 10.09 1.20
CA GLY A 56 -14.24 11.12 0.46
C GLY A 56 -14.37 10.97 -1.06
N VAL A 57 -13.58 11.74 -1.78
CA VAL A 57 -13.52 11.72 -3.26
C VAL A 57 -12.71 10.51 -3.73
N TRP A 58 -13.19 9.85 -4.75
CA TRP A 58 -12.49 8.77 -5.43
C TRP A 58 -11.56 9.30 -6.51
N GLU A 59 -10.32 8.84 -6.52
CA GLU A 59 -9.24 9.35 -7.38
C GLU A 59 -8.34 8.22 -7.92
N CYS A 60 -7.51 8.53 -8.89
CA CYS A 60 -6.42 7.71 -9.42
C CYS A 60 -6.84 6.24 -9.64
N PRO A 61 -7.86 5.95 -10.45
CA PRO A 61 -8.30 4.58 -10.69
C PRO A 61 -7.28 3.79 -11.49
N ASP A 62 -7.29 2.47 -11.29
CA ASP A 62 -6.64 1.51 -12.16
C ASP A 62 -7.51 0.27 -12.30
N LEU A 63 -7.40 -0.44 -13.41
CA LEU A 63 -8.15 -1.67 -13.66
C LEU A 63 -7.21 -2.72 -14.27
N LEU A 64 -6.89 -3.74 -13.48
CA LEU A 64 -5.80 -4.67 -13.71
C LEU A 64 -6.33 -6.10 -13.87
N LYS A 65 -5.89 -6.79 -14.92
CA LYS A 65 -6.15 -8.23 -15.07
C LYS A 65 -5.08 -9.03 -14.31
N ILE A 66 -5.51 -9.84 -13.34
CA ILE A 66 -4.64 -10.71 -12.54
C ILE A 66 -5.16 -12.15 -12.65
N GLY A 67 -4.51 -12.96 -13.48
CA GLY A 67 -5.02 -14.29 -13.80
C GLY A 67 -6.34 -14.21 -14.54
N ASP A 68 -7.37 -14.86 -13.99
CA ASP A 68 -8.75 -14.85 -14.50
C ASP A 68 -9.64 -13.77 -13.87
N LYS A 69 -9.12 -13.00 -12.93
CA LYS A 69 -9.82 -11.91 -12.23
C LYS A 69 -9.35 -10.53 -12.68
N TRP A 70 -10.15 -9.54 -12.31
CA TRP A 70 -9.82 -8.13 -12.47
C TRP A 70 -9.83 -7.44 -11.10
N VAL A 71 -8.90 -6.53 -10.92
CA VAL A 71 -8.80 -5.69 -9.71
C VAL A 71 -8.98 -4.24 -10.12
N LEU A 72 -9.98 -3.61 -9.54
CA LEU A 72 -10.20 -2.18 -9.64
C LEU A 72 -9.57 -1.51 -8.42
N ILE A 73 -8.57 -0.66 -8.64
CA ILE A 73 -7.94 0.17 -7.60
C ILE A 73 -8.66 1.50 -7.55
N CYS A 74 -8.96 1.96 -6.33
CA CYS A 74 -9.61 3.22 -6.07
C CYS A 74 -8.91 3.92 -4.90
N ASN A 75 -8.28 5.04 -5.17
CA ASN A 75 -7.74 5.88 -4.12
C ASN A 75 -8.83 6.81 -3.60
N ILE A 76 -8.86 7.05 -2.30
CA ILE A 76 -9.89 7.86 -1.64
C ILE A 76 -9.26 8.89 -0.70
N ASN A 77 -9.77 10.13 -0.74
CA ASN A 77 -9.34 11.19 0.17
C ASN A 77 -10.49 12.20 0.46
N PRO A 78 -10.84 12.44 1.76
CA PRO A 78 -10.51 11.59 2.91
C PRO A 78 -11.20 10.23 2.84
N GLY A 79 -11.20 9.46 3.91
CA GLY A 79 -11.93 8.17 3.98
C GLY A 79 -11.05 6.97 4.33
N GLY A 80 -9.75 7.18 4.48
CA GLY A 80 -8.83 6.13 4.90
C GLY A 80 -9.15 5.54 6.28
N PRO A 81 -8.74 4.30 6.56
CA PRO A 81 -9.09 3.59 7.80
C PRO A 81 -8.50 4.25 9.06
N PHE A 82 -7.45 5.07 8.89
CA PHE A 82 -6.80 5.84 9.96
C PHE A 82 -6.90 7.35 9.73
N GLY A 83 -7.84 7.78 8.87
CA GLY A 83 -8.05 9.17 8.47
C GLY A 83 -7.20 9.57 7.27
N GLY A 84 -7.73 10.53 6.49
CA GLY A 84 -7.08 11.06 5.31
C GLY A 84 -7.06 10.09 4.12
N SER A 85 -5.94 10.08 3.42
CA SER A 85 -5.76 9.37 2.16
C SER A 85 -5.56 7.87 2.35
N ALA A 86 -6.11 7.05 1.44
CA ALA A 86 -5.88 5.60 1.41
C ALA A 86 -6.19 5.01 0.03
N THR A 87 -5.81 3.75 -0.19
CA THR A 87 -6.09 3.00 -1.40
C THR A 87 -6.97 1.79 -1.08
N GLN A 88 -8.23 1.83 -1.52
CA GLN A 88 -9.12 0.68 -1.52
C GLN A 88 -9.09 -0.04 -2.85
N TYR A 89 -9.52 -1.30 -2.88
CA TYR A 89 -9.60 -2.07 -4.11
C TYR A 89 -10.80 -3.02 -4.10
N PHE A 90 -11.18 -3.45 -5.29
CA PHE A 90 -12.27 -4.39 -5.53
C PHE A 90 -11.77 -5.50 -6.44
N VAL A 91 -12.13 -6.75 -6.12
CA VAL A 91 -11.81 -7.92 -6.95
C VAL A 91 -13.10 -8.39 -7.61
N GLY A 92 -13.02 -8.73 -8.89
CA GLY A 92 -14.19 -9.18 -9.63
C GLY A 92 -13.88 -9.60 -11.05
N THR A 93 -14.85 -9.40 -11.92
CA THR A 93 -14.76 -9.68 -13.35
C THR A 93 -14.98 -8.42 -14.17
N PHE A 94 -14.40 -8.38 -15.35
CA PHE A 94 -14.59 -7.29 -16.30
C PHE A 94 -14.75 -7.86 -17.71
N ASP A 95 -15.85 -7.54 -18.35
CA ASP A 95 -16.21 -8.03 -19.68
C ASP A 95 -15.83 -7.05 -20.82
N GLY A 96 -15.05 -6.01 -20.51
CA GLY A 96 -14.68 -4.93 -21.42
C GLY A 96 -15.66 -3.77 -21.45
N HIS A 97 -16.80 -3.91 -20.80
CA HIS A 97 -17.86 -2.90 -20.72
C HIS A 97 -18.24 -2.60 -19.27
N LYS A 98 -18.31 -3.62 -18.41
CA LYS A 98 -18.74 -3.50 -17.01
C LYS A 98 -17.84 -4.27 -16.08
N PHE A 99 -17.46 -3.64 -14.97
CA PHE A 99 -16.82 -4.30 -13.83
C PHE A 99 -17.91 -4.80 -12.86
N THR A 100 -17.80 -6.07 -12.46
CA THR A 100 -18.69 -6.69 -11.47
C THR A 100 -17.87 -7.15 -10.28
N CYS A 101 -18.08 -6.54 -9.12
CA CYS A 101 -17.41 -6.89 -7.87
C CYS A 101 -17.95 -8.23 -7.33
N GLU A 102 -17.06 -9.08 -6.84
CA GLU A 102 -17.41 -10.37 -6.25
C GLU A 102 -17.67 -10.30 -4.74
N SER A 103 -17.16 -9.28 -4.07
CA SER A 103 -17.44 -9.04 -2.65
C SER A 103 -18.79 -8.37 -2.46
N LYS A 104 -19.33 -8.49 -1.24
CA LYS A 104 -20.54 -7.76 -0.85
C LYS A 104 -20.29 -6.24 -0.81
N PRO A 105 -21.31 -5.43 -1.05
CA PRO A 105 -21.17 -3.95 -1.11
C PRO A 105 -20.51 -3.33 0.12
N GLU A 106 -20.85 -3.83 1.31
CA GLU A 106 -20.33 -3.31 2.59
C GLU A 106 -18.87 -3.68 2.90
N VAL A 107 -18.25 -4.54 2.09
CA VAL A 107 -16.87 -4.98 2.30
C VAL A 107 -15.91 -3.96 1.71
N THR A 108 -15.05 -3.39 2.55
CA THR A 108 -13.94 -2.53 2.12
C THR A 108 -12.62 -3.24 2.31
N LYS A 109 -11.82 -3.33 1.25
CA LYS A 109 -10.47 -3.90 1.27
C LYS A 109 -9.45 -2.80 1.00
N TRP A 110 -8.41 -2.75 1.82
CA TRP A 110 -7.34 -1.77 1.72
C TRP A 110 -6.06 -2.42 1.19
N MET A 111 -5.39 -1.76 0.25
CA MET A 111 -4.16 -2.27 -0.35
C MET A 111 -2.97 -2.12 0.61
N ASP A 112 -3.01 -1.13 1.48
CA ASP A 112 -2.02 -0.86 2.51
C ASP A 112 -2.74 -0.37 3.77
N TYR A 113 -2.31 -0.84 4.92
CA TYR A 113 -2.87 -0.50 6.23
C TYR A 113 -2.02 0.52 7.00
N GLY A 114 -1.06 1.14 6.34
CA GLY A 114 -0.38 2.32 6.86
C GLY A 114 -1.18 3.59 6.63
N LYS A 115 -0.68 4.68 7.16
CA LYS A 115 -1.30 5.99 6.98
C LYS A 115 -0.75 6.73 5.75
N ASP A 116 0.38 6.29 5.20
CA ASP A 116 1.11 6.98 4.15
C ASP A 116 1.24 6.13 2.87
N HIS A 117 0.09 5.84 2.27
CA HIS A 117 -0.02 5.10 1.03
C HIS A 117 -1.19 5.62 0.21
N TYR A 118 -0.91 6.29 -0.91
CA TYR A 118 -1.93 6.95 -1.72
C TYR A 118 -1.53 7.05 -3.19
N ALA A 119 -2.50 7.41 -4.03
CA ALA A 119 -2.32 7.62 -5.47
C ALA A 119 -1.62 6.44 -6.16
N THR A 120 -1.94 5.24 -5.73
CA THR A 120 -1.34 4.00 -6.21
C THR A 120 -1.74 3.74 -7.64
N VAL A 121 -0.76 3.58 -8.52
CA VAL A 121 -0.94 3.27 -9.94
C VAL A 121 0.02 2.17 -10.39
N SER A 122 -0.39 1.43 -11.42
CA SER A 122 0.44 0.38 -12.01
C SER A 122 1.34 0.90 -13.13
N PHE A 123 2.48 0.24 -13.30
CA PHE A 123 3.28 0.35 -14.52
C PHE A 123 2.60 -0.41 -15.67
N SER A 124 2.55 0.20 -16.84
CA SER A 124 2.12 -0.48 -18.06
C SER A 124 3.27 -1.33 -18.63
N ASN A 125 2.93 -2.50 -19.16
CA ASN A 125 3.88 -3.39 -19.86
C ASN A 125 5.08 -3.82 -19.01
N ALA A 126 4.89 -4.06 -17.72
CA ALA A 126 5.94 -4.66 -16.91
C ALA A 126 6.33 -6.05 -17.47
N PRO A 127 7.62 -6.41 -17.49
CA PRO A 127 8.09 -7.63 -18.12
C PRO A 127 7.51 -8.89 -17.42
N ASN A 128 7.41 -9.97 -18.20
CA ASN A 128 6.97 -11.30 -17.71
C ASN A 128 5.54 -11.32 -17.13
N GLY A 129 4.65 -10.44 -17.59
CA GLY A 129 3.27 -10.38 -17.11
C GLY A 129 3.13 -9.94 -15.65
N ARG A 130 4.18 -9.39 -15.07
CA ARG A 130 4.15 -8.83 -13.71
C ARG A 130 3.22 -7.63 -13.66
N ILE A 131 2.58 -7.46 -12.52
CA ILE A 131 1.85 -6.25 -12.20
C ILE A 131 2.57 -5.58 -11.04
N VAL A 132 3.16 -4.43 -11.34
CA VAL A 132 3.94 -3.64 -10.38
C VAL A 132 3.21 -2.34 -10.13
N VAL A 133 2.98 -2.01 -8.86
CA VAL A 133 2.35 -0.75 -8.44
C VAL A 133 3.33 0.13 -7.68
N LEU A 134 3.13 1.44 -7.78
CA LEU A 134 3.92 2.44 -7.06
C LEU A 134 2.98 3.43 -6.37
N PRO A 135 3.03 3.57 -5.04
CA PRO A 135 2.24 4.55 -4.30
C PRO A 135 3.01 5.86 -4.08
N TRP A 136 2.28 6.94 -3.86
CA TRP A 136 2.79 8.13 -3.19
C TRP A 136 2.80 7.88 -1.67
N MET A 137 3.96 8.09 -1.04
CA MET A 137 4.14 7.88 0.40
C MET A 137 3.91 9.19 1.14
N SER A 138 2.66 9.52 1.35
CA SER A 138 2.23 10.61 2.23
C SER A 138 0.72 10.49 2.51
N ASN A 139 0.18 11.51 3.20
CA ASN A 139 -1.23 11.62 3.50
C ASN A 139 -1.64 13.10 3.41
N TRP A 140 -2.73 13.41 2.71
CA TRP A 140 -3.18 14.77 2.51
C TRP A 140 -3.54 15.51 3.81
N GLN A 141 -3.75 14.79 4.93
CA GLN A 141 -3.96 15.45 6.22
C GLN A 141 -2.76 16.33 6.63
N TYR A 142 -1.53 15.95 6.27
CA TYR A 142 -0.32 16.65 6.71
C TYR A 142 0.80 16.77 5.66
N ALA A 143 0.56 16.38 4.43
CA ALA A 143 1.61 16.35 3.41
C ALA A 143 2.36 17.68 3.22
N ASN A 144 1.65 18.81 3.41
CA ASN A 144 2.24 20.15 3.28
C ASN A 144 3.01 20.62 4.53
N GLN A 145 2.87 19.91 5.66
CA GLN A 145 3.50 20.29 6.94
C GLN A 145 4.62 19.34 7.39
N VAL A 146 4.90 18.28 6.62
CA VAL A 146 5.98 17.34 6.98
C VAL A 146 7.32 18.08 7.22
N PRO A 147 8.12 17.66 8.24
CA PRO A 147 9.28 18.42 8.69
C PRO A 147 10.52 18.25 7.80
N THR A 148 10.37 17.78 6.57
CA THR A 148 11.44 17.74 5.57
C THR A 148 11.65 19.14 4.97
N GLN A 149 12.90 19.51 4.66
CA GLN A 149 13.23 20.84 4.19
C GLN A 149 13.51 20.91 2.68
N GLN A 150 14.24 19.91 2.15
CA GLN A 150 14.68 19.90 0.75
C GLN A 150 13.67 19.29 -0.20
N PHE A 151 12.72 18.51 0.31
CA PHE A 151 11.69 17.84 -0.47
C PHE A 151 10.41 17.68 0.36
N ARG A 152 9.30 17.46 -0.31
CA ARG A 152 8.03 17.06 0.30
C ARG A 152 7.50 15.87 -0.43
N SER A 153 7.17 14.81 0.34
CA SER A 153 6.77 13.49 -0.10
C SER A 153 7.85 12.65 -0.79
N ALA A 154 7.57 11.37 -0.90
CA ALA A 154 8.39 10.38 -1.58
C ALA A 154 7.46 9.36 -2.23
N ASN A 155 7.98 8.51 -3.10
CA ASN A 155 7.29 7.30 -3.51
C ASN A 155 7.55 6.20 -2.49
N GLY A 156 6.57 5.33 -2.28
CA GLY A 156 6.78 4.07 -1.58
C GLY A 156 7.59 3.09 -2.44
N LEU A 157 7.99 1.98 -1.85
CA LEU A 157 8.69 0.93 -2.59
C LEU A 157 7.78 0.37 -3.70
N PRO A 158 8.33 0.06 -4.89
CA PRO A 158 7.58 -0.66 -5.92
C PRO A 158 7.19 -2.05 -5.42
N ARG A 159 5.99 -2.48 -5.76
CA ARG A 159 5.36 -3.69 -5.23
C ARG A 159 4.78 -4.52 -6.34
N ASP A 160 5.10 -5.81 -6.34
CA ASP A 160 4.42 -6.79 -7.16
C ASP A 160 3.11 -7.19 -6.49
N VAL A 161 2.03 -7.23 -7.27
CA VAL A 161 0.71 -7.62 -6.81
C VAL A 161 0.22 -8.88 -7.48
N SER A 162 -0.47 -9.70 -6.70
CA SER A 162 -1.13 -10.94 -7.14
C SER A 162 -2.40 -11.13 -6.31
N LEU A 163 -3.05 -12.28 -6.43
CA LEU A 163 -4.24 -12.60 -5.65
C LEU A 163 -3.98 -13.78 -4.69
N TYR A 164 -4.72 -13.80 -3.59
CA TYR A 164 -4.83 -14.94 -2.70
C TYR A 164 -6.26 -15.06 -2.16
N ASN A 165 -6.69 -16.28 -1.85
CA ASN A 165 -7.98 -16.54 -1.23
C ASN A 165 -7.84 -16.68 0.29
N TYR A 166 -8.75 -16.08 1.03
CA TYR A 166 -8.89 -16.30 2.46
C TYR A 166 -10.36 -16.36 2.84
N ASN A 167 -10.78 -17.50 3.42
CA ASN A 167 -12.15 -17.76 3.83
C ASN A 167 -13.20 -17.56 2.72
N GLY A 168 -12.84 -17.90 1.46
CA GLY A 168 -13.73 -17.76 0.31
C GLY A 168 -13.77 -16.38 -0.33
N GLU A 169 -13.01 -15.42 0.19
CA GLU A 169 -12.85 -14.08 -0.37
C GLU A 169 -11.50 -13.92 -1.05
N GLU A 170 -11.48 -13.26 -2.21
CA GLU A 170 -10.25 -12.92 -2.92
C GLU A 170 -9.66 -11.60 -2.41
N TYR A 171 -8.37 -11.61 -2.15
CA TYR A 171 -7.59 -10.47 -1.71
C TYR A 171 -6.39 -10.21 -2.62
N VAL A 172 -5.96 -8.96 -2.68
CA VAL A 172 -4.70 -8.59 -3.33
C VAL A 172 -3.54 -8.90 -2.39
N SER A 173 -2.60 -9.71 -2.88
CA SER A 173 -1.30 -9.92 -2.26
C SER A 173 -0.36 -8.82 -2.71
N VAL A 174 0.32 -8.18 -1.75
CA VAL A 174 1.24 -7.06 -1.99
C VAL A 174 2.61 -7.41 -1.43
N LYS A 175 3.61 -7.52 -2.30
CA LYS A 175 4.99 -7.84 -1.91
C LYS A 175 5.96 -6.79 -2.47
N PRO A 176 7.04 -6.46 -1.76
CA PRO A 176 8.09 -5.63 -2.36
C PRO A 176 8.61 -6.31 -3.63
N SER A 177 8.82 -5.53 -4.68
CA SER A 177 9.37 -6.05 -5.94
C SER A 177 10.73 -6.72 -5.72
N PRO A 178 11.07 -7.79 -6.45
CA PRO A 178 12.35 -8.49 -6.30
C PRO A 178 13.56 -7.56 -6.42
N GLU A 179 13.48 -6.53 -7.24
CA GLU A 179 14.51 -5.51 -7.42
C GLU A 179 14.82 -4.77 -6.11
N VAL A 180 13.81 -4.51 -5.29
CA VAL A 180 14.00 -3.90 -3.96
C VAL A 180 14.80 -4.83 -3.06
N LEU A 181 14.41 -6.11 -2.97
CA LEU A 181 15.11 -7.09 -2.16
C LEU A 181 16.56 -7.27 -2.61
N ASN A 182 16.78 -7.31 -3.94
CA ASN A 182 18.09 -7.46 -4.53
C ASN A 182 19.04 -6.27 -4.30
N ALA A 183 18.50 -5.11 -3.90
CA ALA A 183 19.31 -3.95 -3.52
C ALA A 183 19.98 -4.10 -2.14
N PHE A 184 19.58 -5.10 -1.35
CA PHE A 184 20.10 -5.32 -0.01
C PHE A 184 20.93 -6.60 0.09
N GLU A 185 21.92 -6.60 1.00
CA GLU A 185 22.74 -7.77 1.31
C GLU A 185 22.93 -7.94 2.82
N GLN A 186 23.08 -9.17 3.28
CA GLN A 186 23.40 -9.45 4.67
C GLN A 186 24.85 -9.09 4.95
N LYS A 187 25.09 -8.09 5.81
CA LYS A 187 26.44 -7.74 6.26
C LYS A 187 26.82 -8.49 7.53
N ALA A 188 28.06 -8.91 7.63
CA ALA A 188 28.58 -9.69 8.76
C ALA A 188 28.50 -8.95 10.12
N SER A 189 28.50 -7.63 10.12
CA SER A 189 28.49 -6.81 11.33
C SER A 189 27.11 -6.62 11.95
N GLY A 190 26.01 -6.98 11.26
CA GLY A 190 24.63 -6.92 11.79
C GLY A 190 24.21 -5.58 12.39
N ARG A 191 24.94 -4.50 12.11
CA ARG A 191 24.67 -3.19 12.71
C ARG A 191 23.53 -2.53 11.96
N PHE A 192 22.51 -2.15 12.71
CA PHE A 192 21.38 -1.41 12.16
C PHE A 192 21.83 -0.01 11.69
N GLN A 193 21.45 0.33 10.48
CA GLN A 193 21.73 1.62 9.86
C GLN A 193 20.48 2.10 9.12
N THR A 194 20.43 3.37 8.80
CA THR A 194 19.45 3.93 7.86
C THR A 194 19.55 3.20 6.52
N ALA A 195 18.44 3.01 5.82
CA ALA A 195 18.29 2.17 4.63
C ALA A 195 18.65 0.69 4.92
N SER A 196 17.91 0.08 5.82
CA SER A 196 18.02 -1.34 6.15
C SER A 196 16.77 -2.11 5.77
N TYR A 197 16.96 -3.36 5.36
CA TYR A 197 15.92 -4.36 5.26
C TYR A 197 16.03 -5.35 6.44
N LEU A 198 14.95 -5.50 7.19
CA LEU A 198 14.83 -6.43 8.30
C LEU A 198 14.05 -7.66 7.83
N GLU A 199 14.72 -8.79 7.75
CA GLU A 199 14.10 -10.09 7.51
C GLU A 199 13.66 -10.69 8.85
N VAL A 200 12.35 -10.76 9.09
CA VAL A 200 11.75 -11.24 10.32
C VAL A 200 11.24 -12.65 10.13
N THR A 201 11.72 -13.58 10.95
CA THR A 201 11.40 -15.02 10.87
C THR A 201 11.09 -15.59 12.24
N ASN A 202 10.62 -16.85 12.28
CA ASN A 202 10.29 -17.56 13.53
C ASN A 202 9.35 -16.76 14.43
N ILE A 203 8.31 -16.17 13.83
CA ILE A 203 7.33 -15.33 14.51
C ILE A 203 6.44 -16.23 15.39
N LYS A 204 6.45 -15.97 16.69
CA LYS A 204 5.54 -16.60 17.67
C LYS A 204 4.18 -15.90 17.62
N SER A 205 3.18 -16.52 18.27
CA SER A 205 1.82 -15.96 18.35
C SER A 205 1.74 -14.56 18.99
N ASN A 206 2.77 -14.15 19.70
CA ASN A 206 2.95 -12.78 20.17
C ASN A 206 4.41 -12.37 19.92
N ALA A 207 4.61 -11.44 19.03
CA ALA A 207 5.94 -10.96 18.67
C ALA A 207 5.96 -9.44 18.56
N SER A 208 7.08 -8.82 18.91
CA SER A 208 7.26 -7.38 18.79
C SER A 208 8.65 -7.01 18.32
N ILE A 209 8.74 -5.88 17.64
CA ILE A 209 9.98 -5.24 17.21
C ILE A 209 9.89 -3.77 17.60
N VAL A 210 10.89 -3.28 18.32
CA VAL A 210 11.02 -1.88 18.65
C VAL A 210 12.28 -1.34 17.99
N LEU A 211 12.12 -0.30 17.20
CA LEU A 211 13.21 0.51 16.66
C LEU A 211 13.33 1.76 17.50
N SER A 212 14.54 2.11 17.96
CA SER A 212 14.74 3.27 18.82
C SER A 212 16.11 3.92 18.60
N ASN A 213 16.29 5.13 19.17
CA ASN A 213 17.54 5.85 19.23
C ASN A 213 17.82 6.34 20.66
N ASP A 214 18.91 7.09 20.85
CA ASP A 214 19.32 7.66 22.14
C ASP A 214 18.57 8.96 22.54
N LYS A 215 17.54 9.34 21.80
CA LYS A 215 16.65 10.47 22.06
C LYS A 215 15.29 10.05 22.60
N ASP A 216 15.16 8.80 23.05
CA ASP A 216 13.89 8.19 23.48
C ASP A 216 12.79 8.22 22.39
N GLU A 217 13.20 8.33 21.13
CA GLU A 217 12.32 8.20 19.97
C GLU A 217 12.26 6.74 19.56
N TYR A 218 11.04 6.23 19.31
CA TYR A 218 10.87 4.82 18.95
C TYR A 218 9.60 4.54 18.16
N VAL A 219 9.63 3.44 17.43
CA VAL A 219 8.47 2.86 16.74
C VAL A 219 8.31 1.43 17.23
N THR A 220 7.10 1.05 17.57
CA THR A 220 6.76 -0.31 18.01
C THR A 220 5.91 -1.01 16.97
N MET A 221 6.34 -2.20 16.54
CA MET A 221 5.58 -3.10 15.69
C MET A 221 5.22 -4.36 16.45
N VAL A 222 3.96 -4.78 16.36
CA VAL A 222 3.44 -5.94 17.12
C VAL A 222 2.65 -6.86 16.19
N TYR A 223 3.01 -8.14 16.21
CA TYR A 223 2.18 -9.21 15.69
C TYR A 223 1.42 -9.87 16.85
N ASP A 224 0.11 -9.84 16.76
CA ASP A 224 -0.81 -10.50 17.68
C ASP A 224 -1.55 -11.63 16.95
N GLY A 225 -0.99 -12.82 17.03
CA GLY A 225 -1.57 -14.00 16.37
C GLY A 225 -2.88 -14.49 16.99
N LYS A 226 -3.18 -14.11 18.24
CA LYS A 226 -4.46 -14.43 18.89
C LYS A 226 -5.60 -13.65 18.24
N ASN A 227 -5.36 -12.37 17.98
CA ASN A 227 -6.33 -11.47 17.37
C ASN A 227 -6.17 -11.38 15.83
N GLY A 228 -5.14 -12.03 15.27
CA GLY A 228 -4.87 -12.02 13.84
C GLY A 228 -4.56 -10.61 13.30
N THR A 229 -3.71 -9.86 14.02
CA THR A 229 -3.36 -8.48 13.64
C THR A 229 -1.86 -8.22 13.63
N PHE A 230 -1.45 -7.31 12.75
CA PHE A 230 -0.14 -6.65 12.79
C PHE A 230 -0.35 -5.15 12.97
N SER A 231 0.41 -4.52 13.85
CA SER A 231 0.30 -3.09 14.11
C SER A 231 1.65 -2.38 14.12
N MET A 232 1.64 -1.09 13.79
CA MET A 232 2.78 -0.19 13.89
C MET A 232 2.34 1.08 14.62
N ASP A 233 3.02 1.40 15.71
CA ASP A 233 2.79 2.59 16.52
C ASP A 233 3.95 3.56 16.35
N ARG A 234 3.67 4.74 15.77
CA ARG A 234 4.63 5.82 15.53
C ARG A 234 4.42 7.04 16.43
N THR A 235 3.60 6.92 17.47
CA THR A 235 3.26 8.06 18.33
C THR A 235 4.47 8.69 19.03
N GLN A 236 5.56 7.93 19.18
CA GLN A 236 6.83 8.37 19.76
C GLN A 236 8.00 8.30 18.76
N SER A 237 7.71 8.40 17.48
CA SER A 237 8.69 8.14 16.41
C SER A 237 9.72 9.26 16.18
N GLY A 238 9.59 10.41 16.83
CA GLY A 238 10.46 11.57 16.66
C GLY A 238 9.67 12.88 16.53
N LEU A 239 9.92 13.65 15.48
CA LEU A 239 9.20 14.88 15.19
C LEU A 239 7.76 14.57 14.79
N THR A 240 6.84 14.64 15.74
CA THR A 240 5.44 14.26 15.55
C THR A 240 4.45 15.39 15.76
N GLU A 241 4.93 16.56 16.29
CA GLU A 241 4.07 17.67 16.71
C GLU A 241 3.73 18.65 15.57
N PHE A 242 4.22 18.41 14.35
CA PHE A 242 3.96 19.28 13.20
C PHE A 242 2.51 19.21 12.71
N HIS A 243 1.78 18.14 13.04
CA HIS A 243 0.37 17.99 12.74
C HIS A 243 -0.33 17.00 13.70
N ASN A 244 -1.53 17.35 14.15
CA ASN A 244 -2.28 16.54 15.12
C ASN A 244 -2.62 15.12 14.63
N ASP A 245 -2.89 14.97 13.33
CA ASP A 245 -3.26 13.69 12.74
C ASP A 245 -2.04 12.78 12.43
N PHE A 246 -0.81 13.26 12.65
CA PHE A 246 0.38 12.47 12.36
C PHE A 246 0.59 11.34 13.37
N LYS A 247 0.41 11.61 14.68
CA LYS A 247 0.53 10.60 15.73
C LYS A 247 -0.53 9.52 15.53
N SER A 248 -0.10 8.31 15.25
CA SER A 248 -1.04 7.22 14.97
C SER A 248 -0.45 5.84 15.25
N LYS A 249 -1.35 4.93 15.56
CA LYS A 249 -1.12 3.49 15.53
C LYS A 249 -1.99 2.91 14.41
N THR A 250 -1.35 2.27 13.44
CA THR A 250 -2.04 1.58 12.35
C THR A 250 -2.11 0.09 12.61
N ILE A 251 -3.20 -0.56 12.19
CA ILE A 251 -3.48 -1.98 12.47
C ILE A 251 -4.00 -2.63 11.20
N ALA A 252 -3.43 -3.77 10.84
CA ALA A 252 -3.83 -4.60 9.71
C ALA A 252 -4.34 -5.97 10.17
N PRO A 253 -5.38 -6.53 9.55
CA PRO A 253 -5.68 -7.95 9.67
C PRO A 253 -4.60 -8.76 8.96
N THR A 254 -4.20 -9.91 9.51
CA THR A 254 -3.17 -10.75 8.90
C THR A 254 -3.75 -11.84 8.00
N ASN A 255 -5.06 -12.00 7.99
CA ASN A 255 -5.74 -13.03 7.19
C ASN A 255 -5.06 -14.41 7.33
N GLY A 256 -4.99 -14.88 8.57
CA GLY A 256 -4.30 -16.10 8.96
C GLY A 256 -2.95 -15.85 9.63
N THR A 257 -2.18 -16.91 9.77
CA THR A 257 -0.87 -16.87 10.46
C THR A 257 0.19 -16.22 9.57
N THR A 258 0.94 -15.29 10.13
CA THR A 258 2.12 -14.69 9.51
C THR A 258 3.35 -15.56 9.73
N LYS A 259 4.00 -16.00 8.67
CA LYS A 259 5.23 -16.83 8.72
C LYS A 259 6.50 -16.01 8.79
N GLY A 260 6.48 -14.79 8.29
CA GLY A 260 7.60 -13.87 8.25
C GLY A 260 7.17 -12.48 7.83
N MET A 261 8.02 -11.51 8.13
CA MET A 261 7.83 -10.12 7.71
C MET A 261 9.09 -9.60 7.03
N GLN A 262 8.89 -8.72 6.06
CA GLN A 262 9.93 -7.95 5.38
C GLN A 262 9.69 -6.49 5.73
N ILE A 263 10.60 -5.88 6.49
CA ILE A 263 10.45 -4.51 6.99
C ILE A 263 11.60 -3.67 6.46
N PHE A 264 11.25 -2.62 5.73
CA PHE A 264 12.21 -1.67 5.18
C PHE A 264 12.18 -0.40 6.01
N VAL A 265 13.34 0.03 6.47
CA VAL A 265 13.51 1.23 7.29
C VAL A 265 14.43 2.19 6.57
N ASP A 266 13.91 3.35 6.22
CA ASP A 266 14.67 4.44 5.64
C ASP A 266 14.70 5.65 6.59
N ARG A 267 15.26 6.76 6.16
CA ARG A 267 15.44 7.98 6.97
C ARG A 267 14.12 8.52 7.52
N CYS A 268 13.07 8.46 6.74
CA CYS A 268 11.76 9.01 7.11
C CYS A 268 10.58 8.08 6.80
N SER A 269 10.84 6.78 6.66
CA SER A 269 9.77 5.81 6.39
C SER A 269 10.04 4.44 6.96
N ILE A 270 8.96 3.72 7.26
CA ILE A 270 8.97 2.29 7.55
C ILE A 270 7.86 1.64 6.73
N GLU A 271 8.24 0.66 5.90
CA GLU A 271 7.32 -0.14 5.11
C GLU A 271 7.44 -1.61 5.53
N ALA A 272 6.34 -2.19 6.02
CA ALA A 272 6.28 -3.56 6.49
C ALA A 272 5.39 -4.42 5.60
N PHE A 273 5.87 -5.59 5.21
CA PHE A 273 5.17 -6.54 4.36
C PHE A 273 5.18 -7.93 4.99
N ASP A 274 4.05 -8.63 4.97
CA ASP A 274 3.99 -10.06 5.22
C ASP A 274 4.66 -10.82 4.07
N ILE A 275 5.41 -11.88 4.37
CA ILE A 275 6.15 -12.63 3.36
C ILE A 275 5.24 -13.28 2.30
N ASP A 276 3.99 -13.61 2.66
CA ASP A 276 2.97 -14.11 1.74
C ASP A 276 2.16 -12.97 1.08
N GLY A 277 2.46 -11.70 1.42
CA GLY A 277 1.83 -10.52 0.85
C GLY A 277 0.45 -10.17 1.41
N LYS A 278 0.06 -10.75 2.56
CA LYS A 278 -1.25 -10.53 3.17
C LYS A 278 -1.36 -9.21 3.91
N VAL A 279 -0.23 -8.63 4.31
CA VAL A 279 -0.12 -7.33 4.99
C VAL A 279 0.85 -6.46 4.22
N ALA A 280 0.47 -5.22 3.95
CA ALA A 280 1.34 -4.12 3.61
C ALA A 280 0.98 -2.93 4.51
N MET A 281 1.99 -2.27 5.07
CA MET A 281 1.80 -1.15 6.00
C MET A 281 2.92 -0.14 5.85
N SER A 282 2.59 1.05 5.35
CA SER A 282 3.53 2.13 5.05
C SER A 282 3.26 3.34 5.92
N ASN A 283 4.26 3.73 6.70
CA ASN A 283 4.18 4.89 7.58
C ASN A 283 5.42 5.77 7.47
N LEU A 284 5.21 7.07 7.32
CA LEU A 284 6.26 8.07 7.52
C LEU A 284 6.66 8.13 8.99
N VAL A 285 7.94 8.37 9.23
CA VAL A 285 8.53 8.64 10.54
C VAL A 285 9.57 9.75 10.37
N PHE A 286 9.75 10.59 11.37
CA PHE A 286 10.71 11.69 11.31
C PHE A 286 11.56 11.71 12.59
N PRO A 287 12.41 10.69 12.82
CA PRO A 287 13.30 10.70 13.97
C PRO A 287 14.29 11.87 13.88
N SER A 288 14.54 12.55 14.98
CA SER A 288 15.53 13.64 15.04
C SER A 288 16.97 13.12 14.86
N LYS A 289 17.16 11.83 15.13
CA LYS A 289 18.37 11.06 14.90
C LYS A 289 17.98 9.66 14.39
N PRO A 290 18.70 9.10 13.42
CA PRO A 290 18.39 7.76 12.92
C PRO A 290 18.23 6.74 14.06
N TYR A 291 17.28 5.82 13.93
CA TYR A 291 17.20 4.67 14.83
C TYR A 291 18.46 3.83 14.69
N ASP A 292 19.06 3.42 15.79
CA ASP A 292 20.29 2.64 15.85
C ASP A 292 20.18 1.38 16.74
N LYS A 293 19.01 1.16 17.33
CA LYS A 293 18.72 0.01 18.20
C LYS A 293 17.49 -0.76 17.73
N ILE A 294 17.59 -2.07 17.77
CA ILE A 294 16.48 -3.00 17.53
C ILE A 294 16.32 -3.90 18.74
N VAL A 295 15.09 -3.99 19.25
CA VAL A 295 14.73 -4.98 20.26
C VAL A 295 13.61 -5.85 19.68
N ALA A 296 13.90 -7.14 19.51
CA ALA A 296 12.95 -8.13 19.00
C ALA A 296 12.58 -9.11 20.11
N LYS A 297 11.28 -9.37 20.27
CA LYS A 297 10.74 -10.39 21.18
C LYS A 297 9.79 -11.30 20.40
N GLY A 298 9.89 -12.61 20.65
CA GLY A 298 9.02 -13.59 20.00
C GLY A 298 9.26 -13.79 18.50
N CYS A 299 10.37 -13.30 17.97
CA CYS A 299 10.81 -13.50 16.58
C CYS A 299 12.33 -13.38 16.46
N LYS A 300 12.85 -13.75 15.28
CA LYS A 300 14.26 -13.52 14.91
C LYS A 300 14.31 -12.45 13.83
N VAL A 301 15.30 -11.56 13.92
CA VAL A 301 15.53 -10.48 12.93
C VAL A 301 16.94 -10.62 12.37
N LYS A 302 17.03 -10.66 11.04
CA LYS A 302 18.29 -10.49 10.32
C LYS A 302 18.28 -9.12 9.65
N ILE A 303 19.41 -8.44 9.71
CA ILE A 303 19.58 -7.09 9.18
C ILE A 303 20.37 -7.19 7.86
N HIS A 304 19.80 -6.62 6.83
CA HIS A 304 20.42 -6.45 5.53
C HIS A 304 20.63 -4.96 5.28
N ALA A 305 21.82 -4.59 4.85
CA ALA A 305 22.16 -3.21 4.48
C ALA A 305 22.04 -3.03 2.97
N LEU A 306 21.82 -1.79 2.55
CA LEU A 306 21.87 -1.44 1.14
C LEU A 306 23.27 -1.79 0.60
N LYS A 307 23.33 -2.39 -0.58
CA LYS A 307 24.58 -2.69 -1.26
C LYS A 307 25.34 -1.39 -1.55
N ASP A 308 26.62 -1.41 -1.36
CA ASP A 308 27.49 -0.33 -1.84
C ASP A 308 27.49 -0.38 -3.40
N GLU A 309 27.39 0.78 -4.06
CA GLU A 309 27.46 0.89 -5.53
C GLU A 309 28.87 0.52 -6.05
#